data_6b4dc7157f75367bec256724a5a9bc5e
#
_entry.id   6b4dc7157f75367bec256724a5a9bc5e
#
_cell.length_a   1.000
_cell.length_b   1.000
_cell.length_c   1.000
_cell.angle_alpha   90.00
_cell.angle_beta   90.00
_cell.angle_gamma   90.00
#
_symmetry.space_group_name_H-M   'P 1'
#
loop_
_entity.id
_entity.type
_entity.pdbx_description
1 polymer ?
#
loop_
_entity_poly.entity_id
_entity_poly.type
_entity_poly.pdbx_seq_one_letter_code
_entity_poly.pdbx_strand_id
1 'polypeptide(L)'
;MVSEVVPIPSRVESLAKSGIQVIPKEYVRPQEELNGIGNIFEDEKKDEGPQVPTINLKEIDSEDKEIREKCHQELKKAAVEWGVMHLVNHGISDELIERVKVAGSTFFDLPVEEKEKYANDQASGNVQGYGSKLANSACGQLEWEDYFFHCVFPKDKRDLAIWPKTPADYIPATSEYAKQIRNLATKIFAVLSIGLGLEEGRLEKEVGGMEDLLLQMKINYYPKCPQPELALGVEAHTDVSALTFILHNMVPGLQLFYEGKWVTAKCVPNSIIMHIGDTIEILSNGKYKSILHRGVVNKEKVRISWAIFCEPPKEKIMLKPLPETVTEAEPSQFPPRTFAQHMAHKLFKKDDNDAAAEQKVFKKDDQDSAAVHKASEKDDRVIVAEHIVLKEDKQDSAVEQKAFKKVDQDVVAERKVLKEDEQDAGAELKVFKKDDQDVVTEHKVLKDVPAKEFE
;
A
#
# COMPACT_ATOMS: atom_id res chain seq x y z
N MET A 1 -22.48 -38.31 -0.08
CA MET A 1 -22.53 -36.91 0.36
C MET A 1 -21.93 -36.10 -0.78
N VAL A 2 -22.77 -35.36 -1.49
CA VAL A 2 -22.33 -34.46 -2.56
C VAL A 2 -21.77 -33.22 -1.83
N SER A 3 -20.49 -32.95 -1.96
CA SER A 3 -19.89 -31.72 -1.47
C SER A 3 -20.62 -30.56 -2.15
N GLU A 4 -21.31 -29.73 -1.40
CA GLU A 4 -21.79 -28.43 -1.89
C GLU A 4 -20.59 -27.67 -2.39
N VAL A 5 -20.50 -27.54 -3.71
CA VAL A 5 -19.56 -26.61 -4.34
C VAL A 5 -20.04 -25.21 -3.96
N VAL A 6 -19.32 -24.57 -3.03
CA VAL A 6 -19.54 -23.16 -2.73
C VAL A 6 -19.40 -22.40 -4.05
N PRO A 7 -20.41 -21.69 -4.52
CA PRO A 7 -20.31 -20.97 -5.78
C PRO A 7 -19.16 -19.98 -5.69
N ILE A 8 -18.19 -20.05 -6.60
CA ILE A 8 -17.17 -19.02 -6.77
C ILE A 8 -17.93 -17.70 -7.00
N PRO A 9 -17.66 -16.64 -6.25
CA PRO A 9 -18.30 -15.35 -6.46
C PRO A 9 -18.15 -14.98 -7.94
N SER A 10 -19.24 -14.71 -8.64
CA SER A 10 -19.16 -14.37 -10.06
C SER A 10 -18.37 -13.08 -10.21
N ARG A 11 -17.31 -13.09 -11.01
CA ARG A 11 -16.50 -11.89 -11.31
C ARG A 11 -17.39 -10.78 -11.85
N VAL A 12 -17.05 -9.52 -11.53
CA VAL A 12 -17.81 -8.36 -11.96
C VAL A 12 -17.84 -8.24 -13.49
N GLU A 13 -16.73 -8.58 -14.17
CA GLU A 13 -16.70 -8.64 -15.62
C GLU A 13 -17.69 -9.67 -16.19
N SER A 14 -17.89 -10.80 -15.53
CA SER A 14 -18.84 -11.84 -15.94
C SER A 14 -20.28 -11.35 -15.78
N LEU A 15 -20.58 -10.64 -14.68
CA LEU A 15 -21.87 -9.97 -14.50
C LEU A 15 -22.12 -8.94 -15.59
N ALA A 16 -21.14 -8.08 -15.87
CA ALA A 16 -21.27 -7.07 -16.92
C ALA A 16 -21.47 -7.68 -18.31
N LYS A 17 -20.76 -8.77 -18.63
CA LYS A 17 -20.86 -9.50 -19.91
C LYS A 17 -22.18 -10.28 -20.05
N SER A 18 -22.87 -10.61 -18.96
CA SER A 18 -24.14 -11.34 -18.99
C SER A 18 -25.31 -10.51 -19.54
N GLY A 19 -25.11 -9.18 -19.72
CA GLY A 19 -26.13 -8.28 -20.26
C GLY A 19 -27.19 -7.87 -19.24
N ILE A 20 -26.93 -8.00 -17.93
CA ILE A 20 -27.82 -7.52 -16.87
C ILE A 20 -28.13 -6.03 -17.08
N GLN A 21 -29.38 -5.64 -16.78
CA GLN A 21 -29.83 -4.23 -16.83
C GLN A 21 -29.96 -3.62 -15.44
N VAL A 22 -29.98 -4.46 -14.40
CA VAL A 22 -30.09 -4.08 -13.00
C VAL A 22 -28.94 -4.75 -12.26
N ILE A 23 -28.17 -3.97 -11.50
CA ILE A 23 -27.08 -4.52 -10.71
C ILE A 23 -27.61 -5.30 -9.50
N PRO A 24 -26.95 -6.38 -9.07
CA PRO A 24 -27.29 -7.09 -7.83
C PRO A 24 -27.27 -6.15 -6.63
N LYS A 25 -28.14 -6.39 -5.64
CA LYS A 25 -28.31 -5.52 -4.46
C LYS A 25 -27.01 -5.34 -3.65
N GLU A 26 -26.11 -6.29 -3.72
CA GLU A 26 -24.81 -6.30 -3.03
C GLU A 26 -23.88 -5.19 -3.56
N TYR A 27 -24.13 -4.67 -4.77
CA TYR A 27 -23.38 -3.59 -5.40
C TYR A 27 -24.08 -2.23 -5.26
N VAL A 28 -25.32 -2.20 -4.76
CA VAL A 28 -26.07 -0.95 -4.56
C VAL A 28 -25.58 -0.27 -3.31
N ARG A 29 -25.02 0.92 -3.45
CA ARG A 29 -24.47 1.71 -2.34
C ARG A 29 -25.56 2.49 -1.60
N PRO A 30 -25.39 2.75 -0.30
CA PRO A 30 -26.24 3.67 0.46
C PRO A 30 -26.26 5.07 -0.17
N GLN A 31 -27.39 5.77 -0.04
CA GLN A 31 -27.57 7.08 -0.66
C GLN A 31 -26.52 8.11 -0.22
N GLU A 32 -26.04 8.00 1.01
CA GLU A 32 -25.02 8.89 1.58
C GLU A 32 -23.69 8.79 0.82
N GLU A 33 -23.34 7.59 0.35
CA GLU A 33 -22.13 7.35 -0.45
C GLU A 33 -22.28 7.77 -1.90
N LEU A 34 -23.53 7.85 -2.41
CA LEU A 34 -23.81 8.19 -3.81
C LEU A 34 -23.81 9.70 -4.07
N ASN A 35 -23.77 10.53 -3.02
CA ASN A 35 -23.75 11.97 -3.18
C ASN A 35 -22.56 12.42 -4.03
N GLY A 36 -22.82 13.25 -5.06
CA GLY A 36 -21.80 13.77 -5.97
C GLY A 36 -21.28 12.76 -6.99
N ILE A 37 -21.94 11.58 -7.17
CA ILE A 37 -21.62 10.68 -8.29
C ILE A 37 -22.05 11.27 -9.62
N GLY A 38 -23.09 12.13 -9.69
CA GLY A 38 -23.54 12.93 -10.82
C GLY A 38 -23.17 12.45 -12.24
N ASN A 39 -23.59 13.13 -13.26
CA ASN A 39 -23.19 12.86 -14.65
C ASN A 39 -21.73 13.29 -14.89
N ILE A 40 -20.79 12.52 -14.35
CA ILE A 40 -19.33 12.75 -14.44
C ILE A 40 -18.89 13.02 -15.89
N PHE A 41 -19.61 12.44 -16.85
CA PHE A 41 -19.30 12.55 -18.28
C PHE A 41 -19.91 13.79 -18.95
N GLU A 42 -20.93 14.43 -18.34
CA GLU A 42 -21.44 15.73 -18.78
C GLU A 42 -20.63 16.88 -18.17
N ASP A 43 -20.07 16.68 -16.98
CA ASP A 43 -19.26 17.67 -16.27
C ASP A 43 -17.87 17.86 -16.90
N GLU A 44 -17.34 16.91 -17.68
CA GLU A 44 -16.11 17.11 -18.46
C GLU A 44 -16.18 18.32 -19.41
N LYS A 45 -17.37 18.77 -19.76
CA LYS A 45 -17.58 19.95 -20.62
C LYS A 45 -17.64 21.25 -19.86
N LYS A 46 -17.77 21.20 -18.53
CA LYS A 46 -17.76 22.39 -17.67
C LYS A 46 -16.41 22.52 -17.01
N ASP A 47 -15.58 23.41 -17.54
CA ASP A 47 -14.26 23.78 -17.00
C ASP A 47 -14.36 24.58 -15.68
N GLU A 48 -15.51 24.58 -15.03
CA GLU A 48 -15.83 25.36 -13.85
C GLU A 48 -15.61 24.53 -12.59
N GLY A 49 -14.52 24.82 -11.86
CA GLY A 49 -14.22 24.22 -10.56
C GLY A 49 -12.74 24.02 -10.30
N PRO A 50 -12.37 23.61 -9.06
CA PRO A 50 -10.99 23.34 -8.71
C PRO A 50 -10.45 22.19 -9.55
N GLN A 51 -9.24 22.35 -10.07
CA GLN A 51 -8.57 21.36 -10.92
C GLN A 51 -7.36 20.80 -10.19
N VAL A 52 -7.17 19.47 -10.31
CA VAL A 52 -5.96 18.81 -9.80
C VAL A 52 -4.72 19.45 -10.41
N PRO A 53 -3.73 19.87 -9.60
CA PRO A 53 -2.52 20.50 -10.11
C PRO A 53 -1.76 19.61 -11.08
N THR A 54 -1.18 20.21 -12.12
CA THR A 54 -0.28 19.52 -13.05
C THR A 54 1.14 20.04 -12.82
N ILE A 55 2.05 19.14 -12.42
CA ILE A 55 3.45 19.45 -12.11
C ILE A 55 4.35 18.96 -13.24
N ASN A 56 5.12 19.86 -13.80
CA ASN A 56 6.09 19.54 -14.84
C ASN A 56 7.44 19.15 -14.21
N LEU A 57 7.82 17.90 -14.28
CA LEU A 57 9.02 17.34 -13.66
C LEU A 57 10.28 17.46 -14.54
N LYS A 58 10.21 18.10 -15.71
CA LYS A 58 11.36 18.24 -16.61
C LYS A 58 12.60 18.79 -15.90
N GLU A 59 12.39 19.71 -15.00
CA GLU A 59 13.45 20.46 -14.32
C GLU A 59 13.69 20.02 -12.87
N ILE A 60 13.17 18.83 -12.48
CA ILE A 60 13.26 18.35 -11.09
C ILE A 60 14.72 18.14 -10.64
N ASP A 61 15.62 17.79 -11.55
CA ASP A 61 17.06 17.58 -11.33
C ASP A 61 17.91 18.63 -12.05
N SER A 62 17.35 19.81 -12.42
CA SER A 62 18.09 20.85 -13.13
C SER A 62 19.34 21.27 -12.37
N GLU A 63 20.45 21.44 -13.08
CA GLU A 63 21.70 22.00 -12.50
C GLU A 63 21.48 23.46 -12.08
N ASP A 64 20.62 24.20 -12.80
CA ASP A 64 20.22 25.54 -12.43
C ASP A 64 19.37 25.50 -11.16
N LYS A 65 19.90 26.07 -10.09
CA LYS A 65 19.28 26.05 -8.77
C LYS A 65 17.93 26.76 -8.72
N GLU A 66 17.77 27.87 -9.44
CA GLU A 66 16.52 28.66 -9.42
C GLU A 66 15.41 27.91 -10.15
N ILE A 67 15.74 27.32 -11.31
CA ILE A 67 14.80 26.51 -12.10
C ILE A 67 14.38 25.28 -11.32
N ARG A 68 15.34 24.56 -10.71
CA ARG A 68 15.07 23.38 -9.89
C ARG A 68 14.18 23.73 -8.69
N GLU A 69 14.51 24.80 -7.96
CA GLU A 69 13.74 25.21 -6.77
C GLU A 69 12.31 25.58 -7.15
N LYS A 70 12.08 26.23 -8.28
CA LYS A 70 10.73 26.52 -8.76
C LYS A 70 9.92 25.25 -8.96
N CYS A 71 10.48 24.24 -9.63
CA CYS A 71 9.84 22.92 -9.81
C CYS A 71 9.52 22.26 -8.45
N HIS A 72 10.49 22.31 -7.52
CA HIS A 72 10.29 21.77 -6.17
C HIS A 72 9.19 22.51 -5.40
N GLN A 73 9.07 23.83 -5.51
CA GLN A 73 8.03 24.60 -4.85
C GLN A 73 6.63 24.28 -5.38
N GLU A 74 6.49 24.11 -6.69
CA GLU A 74 5.20 23.71 -7.30
C GLU A 74 4.75 22.34 -6.76
N LEU A 75 5.66 21.36 -6.69
CA LEU A 75 5.38 20.03 -6.15
C LEU A 75 5.01 20.09 -4.66
N LYS A 76 5.82 20.80 -3.86
CA LYS A 76 5.56 20.97 -2.41
C LYS A 76 4.20 21.64 -2.16
N LYS A 77 3.87 22.68 -2.92
CA LYS A 77 2.59 23.37 -2.84
C LYS A 77 1.42 22.40 -3.12
N ALA A 78 1.51 21.63 -4.19
CA ALA A 78 0.49 20.64 -4.52
C ALA A 78 0.32 19.55 -3.43
N ALA A 79 1.43 19.11 -2.82
CA ALA A 79 1.40 18.15 -1.71
C ALA A 79 0.71 18.71 -0.44
N VAL A 80 0.90 20.01 -0.16
CA VAL A 80 0.28 20.69 0.99
C VAL A 80 -1.20 20.98 0.74
N GLU A 81 -1.55 21.49 -0.44
CA GLU A 81 -2.91 21.97 -0.72
C GLU A 81 -3.85 20.85 -1.13
N TRP A 82 -3.37 19.93 -1.96
CA TRP A 82 -4.18 18.87 -2.59
C TRP A 82 -3.86 17.46 -2.12
N GLY A 83 -2.58 17.14 -1.90
CA GLY A 83 -2.14 15.77 -1.64
C GLY A 83 -2.22 14.85 -2.87
N VAL A 84 -2.60 15.41 -4.02
CA VAL A 84 -2.69 14.72 -5.31
C VAL A 84 -2.28 15.67 -6.43
N MET A 85 -1.66 15.12 -7.49
CA MET A 85 -1.21 15.91 -8.64
C MET A 85 -1.00 15.04 -9.88
N HIS A 86 -1.12 15.65 -11.05
CA HIS A 86 -0.65 15.07 -12.31
C HIS A 86 0.84 15.37 -12.47
N LEU A 87 1.64 14.36 -12.74
CA LEU A 87 3.05 14.48 -13.07
C LEU A 87 3.21 14.34 -14.58
N VAL A 88 3.78 15.37 -15.22
CA VAL A 88 4.12 15.35 -16.66
C VAL A 88 5.62 15.51 -16.83
N ASN A 89 6.17 15.08 -17.97
CA ASN A 89 7.61 15.09 -18.26
C ASN A 89 8.43 14.37 -17.14
N HIS A 90 7.87 13.30 -16.61
CA HIS A 90 8.41 12.51 -15.49
C HIS A 90 9.59 11.60 -15.86
N GLY A 91 10.02 11.61 -17.11
CA GLY A 91 11.19 10.86 -17.60
C GLY A 91 10.94 9.39 -17.95
N ILE A 92 9.75 8.86 -17.70
CA ILE A 92 9.36 7.51 -18.15
C ILE A 92 8.83 7.63 -19.57
N SER A 93 9.36 6.82 -20.50
CA SER A 93 8.99 6.91 -21.92
C SER A 93 7.53 6.52 -22.16
N ASP A 94 6.89 7.21 -23.11
CA ASP A 94 5.52 6.91 -23.55
C ASP A 94 5.41 5.47 -24.09
N GLU A 95 6.46 4.96 -24.74
CA GLU A 95 6.52 3.58 -25.22
C GLU A 95 6.40 2.57 -24.06
N LEU A 96 7.15 2.77 -22.97
CA LEU A 96 7.07 1.89 -21.80
C LEU A 96 5.70 1.95 -21.15
N ILE A 97 5.14 3.15 -20.99
CA ILE A 97 3.79 3.35 -20.44
C ILE A 97 2.76 2.61 -21.29
N GLU A 98 2.84 2.73 -22.61
CA GLU A 98 1.91 2.04 -23.50
C GLU A 98 2.07 0.52 -23.43
N ARG A 99 3.30 -0.01 -23.38
CA ARG A 99 3.54 -1.45 -23.17
C ARG A 99 2.90 -1.98 -21.90
N VAL A 100 3.02 -1.25 -20.79
CA VAL A 100 2.40 -1.62 -19.50
C VAL A 100 0.88 -1.61 -19.61
N LYS A 101 0.30 -0.58 -20.24
CA LYS A 101 -1.15 -0.47 -20.45
C LYS A 101 -1.68 -1.59 -21.34
N VAL A 102 -1.01 -1.86 -22.46
CA VAL A 102 -1.38 -2.94 -23.36
C VAL A 102 -1.26 -4.29 -22.66
N ALA A 103 -0.17 -4.54 -21.93
CA ALA A 103 0.03 -5.81 -21.23
C ALA A 103 -1.07 -6.07 -20.20
N GLY A 104 -1.41 -5.07 -19.38
CA GLY A 104 -2.48 -5.19 -18.39
C GLY A 104 -3.86 -5.33 -19.03
N SER A 105 -4.17 -4.54 -20.06
CA SER A 105 -5.44 -4.64 -20.79
C SER A 105 -5.61 -6.01 -21.45
N THR A 106 -4.57 -6.51 -22.09
CA THR A 106 -4.56 -7.85 -22.75
C THR A 106 -4.80 -8.96 -21.74
N PHE A 107 -4.27 -8.85 -20.51
CA PHE A 107 -4.59 -9.81 -19.44
C PHE A 107 -6.09 -9.84 -19.14
N PHE A 108 -6.75 -8.68 -19.02
CA PHE A 108 -8.19 -8.62 -18.75
C PHE A 108 -9.04 -9.04 -19.95
N ASP A 109 -8.51 -8.99 -21.17
CA ASP A 109 -9.19 -9.48 -22.38
C ASP A 109 -9.11 -11.02 -22.53
N LEU A 110 -8.29 -11.71 -21.73
CA LEU A 110 -8.22 -13.18 -21.72
C LEU A 110 -9.58 -13.78 -21.29
N PRO A 111 -9.87 -15.03 -21.72
CA PRO A 111 -10.98 -15.80 -21.17
C PRO A 111 -10.91 -15.86 -19.63
N VAL A 112 -12.07 -15.89 -18.97
CA VAL A 112 -12.13 -15.92 -17.49
C VAL A 112 -11.34 -17.10 -16.94
N GLU A 113 -11.44 -18.27 -17.58
CA GLU A 113 -10.75 -19.51 -17.19
C GLU A 113 -9.22 -19.35 -17.20
N GLU A 114 -8.67 -18.51 -18.10
CA GLU A 114 -7.25 -18.23 -18.13
C GLU A 114 -6.84 -17.28 -17.00
N LYS A 115 -7.66 -16.28 -16.69
CA LYS A 115 -7.44 -15.36 -15.55
C LYS A 115 -7.57 -16.07 -14.20
N GLU A 116 -8.54 -16.98 -14.06
CA GLU A 116 -8.75 -17.77 -12.83
C GLU A 116 -7.55 -18.64 -12.46
N LYS A 117 -6.66 -18.95 -13.39
CA LYS A 117 -5.38 -19.64 -13.06
C LYS A 117 -4.47 -18.78 -12.16
N TYR A 118 -4.72 -17.48 -12.12
CA TYR A 118 -4.01 -16.50 -11.31
C TYR A 118 -4.88 -15.97 -10.16
N ALA A 119 -6.00 -16.61 -9.87
CA ALA A 119 -6.89 -16.18 -8.79
C ALA A 119 -6.15 -16.15 -7.45
N ASN A 120 -6.42 -15.11 -6.67
CA ASN A 120 -5.91 -15.03 -5.31
C ASN A 120 -6.68 -16.00 -4.39
N ASP A 121 -6.04 -16.38 -3.29
CA ASP A 121 -6.66 -17.19 -2.23
C ASP A 121 -6.74 -16.34 -0.95
N GLN A 122 -7.78 -15.51 -0.87
CA GLN A 122 -8.01 -14.66 0.29
C GLN A 122 -8.30 -15.45 1.58
N ALA A 123 -8.83 -16.67 1.45
CA ALA A 123 -9.11 -17.51 2.60
C ALA A 123 -7.81 -17.97 3.30
N SER A 124 -6.72 -18.14 2.54
CA SER A 124 -5.39 -18.41 3.11
C SER A 124 -4.60 -17.14 3.47
N GLY A 125 -5.20 -15.95 3.35
CA GLY A 125 -4.53 -14.67 3.56
C GLY A 125 -3.69 -14.19 2.36
N ASN A 126 -3.65 -14.92 1.25
CA ASN A 126 -2.96 -14.50 0.04
C ASN A 126 -3.85 -13.59 -0.81
N VAL A 127 -3.55 -12.30 -0.77
CA VAL A 127 -4.29 -11.26 -1.54
C VAL A 127 -3.70 -10.99 -2.92
N GLN A 128 -2.50 -11.52 -3.24
CA GLN A 128 -1.88 -11.34 -4.55
C GLN A 128 -2.55 -12.24 -5.58
N GLY A 129 -2.77 -11.72 -6.78
CA GLY A 129 -3.40 -12.42 -7.89
C GLY A 129 -4.63 -11.69 -8.42
N TYR A 130 -5.44 -12.42 -9.21
CA TYR A 130 -6.69 -11.96 -9.79
C TYR A 130 -7.85 -12.08 -8.78
N GLY A 131 -8.59 -11.01 -8.58
CA GLY A 131 -9.67 -10.95 -7.59
C GLY A 131 -10.75 -9.92 -7.94
N SER A 132 -11.86 -9.93 -7.17
CA SER A 132 -12.96 -8.97 -7.29
C SER A 132 -13.19 -8.17 -6.01
N LYS A 133 -12.46 -8.49 -4.92
CA LYS A 133 -12.57 -7.80 -3.64
C LYS A 133 -11.25 -7.88 -2.91
N LEU A 134 -10.65 -6.75 -2.59
CA LEU A 134 -9.38 -6.71 -1.86
C LEU A 134 -9.60 -6.57 -0.34
N ALA A 135 -10.64 -5.81 0.05
CA ALA A 135 -10.95 -5.55 1.44
C ALA A 135 -12.47 -5.74 1.71
N ASN A 136 -12.84 -5.89 2.97
CA ASN A 136 -14.25 -5.89 3.37
C ASN A 136 -14.73 -4.45 3.47
N SER A 137 -15.82 -4.12 2.75
CA SER A 137 -16.51 -2.86 2.94
C SER A 137 -17.11 -2.78 4.35
N ALA A 138 -17.02 -1.62 4.99
CA ALA A 138 -17.60 -1.38 6.31
C ALA A 138 -19.13 -1.63 6.34
N CYS A 139 -19.82 -1.35 5.24
CA CYS A 139 -21.27 -1.55 5.09
C CYS A 139 -21.65 -2.88 4.42
N GLY A 140 -20.68 -3.75 4.09
CA GLY A 140 -20.93 -5.06 3.48
C GLY A 140 -21.24 -5.04 1.98
N GLN A 141 -21.31 -3.86 1.33
CA GLN A 141 -21.49 -3.76 -0.12
C GLN A 141 -20.22 -4.15 -0.88
N LEU A 142 -20.43 -4.59 -2.13
CA LEU A 142 -19.36 -4.95 -3.05
C LEU A 142 -18.99 -3.77 -3.95
N GLU A 143 -17.74 -3.77 -4.41
CA GLU A 143 -17.22 -2.82 -5.39
C GLU A 143 -17.40 -3.37 -6.80
N TRP A 144 -17.74 -2.49 -7.76
CA TRP A 144 -17.91 -2.86 -9.16
C TRP A 144 -16.56 -2.87 -9.86
N GLU A 145 -15.66 -3.76 -9.39
CA GLU A 145 -14.32 -3.94 -9.97
C GLU A 145 -13.85 -5.40 -9.90
N ASP A 146 -13.04 -5.79 -10.88
CA ASP A 146 -12.09 -6.87 -10.78
C ASP A 146 -10.69 -6.28 -10.77
N TYR A 147 -9.70 -6.98 -10.21
CA TYR A 147 -8.34 -6.48 -10.14
C TYR A 147 -7.30 -7.58 -10.33
N PHE A 148 -6.08 -7.17 -10.65
CA PHE A 148 -4.89 -7.99 -10.51
C PHE A 148 -3.89 -7.28 -9.59
N PHE A 149 -3.47 -7.94 -8.51
CA PHE A 149 -2.62 -7.35 -7.48
C PHE A 149 -1.37 -8.18 -7.23
N HIS A 150 -0.20 -7.55 -7.21
CA HIS A 150 1.06 -8.26 -6.99
C HIS A 150 2.19 -7.32 -6.57
N CYS A 151 3.20 -7.88 -5.86
CA CYS A 151 4.44 -7.18 -5.56
C CYS A 151 5.29 -7.05 -6.83
N VAL A 152 5.75 -5.84 -7.16
CA VAL A 152 6.56 -5.57 -8.37
C VAL A 152 8.00 -5.15 -8.07
N PHE A 153 8.31 -4.76 -6.83
CA PHE A 153 9.64 -4.37 -6.38
C PHE A 153 9.74 -4.54 -4.84
N PRO A 154 10.92 -4.90 -4.27
CA PRO A 154 12.16 -5.25 -4.96
C PRO A 154 12.11 -6.62 -5.64
N LYS A 155 13.14 -6.93 -6.43
CA LYS A 155 13.15 -8.13 -7.29
C LYS A 155 13.06 -9.45 -6.50
N ASP A 156 13.67 -9.51 -5.33
CA ASP A 156 13.71 -10.69 -4.44
C ASP A 156 12.39 -10.95 -3.69
N LYS A 157 11.51 -9.94 -3.63
CA LYS A 157 10.19 -10.06 -3.01
C LYS A 157 9.07 -10.43 -4.01
N ARG A 158 9.39 -10.50 -5.31
CA ARG A 158 8.41 -10.84 -6.34
C ARG A 158 8.20 -12.35 -6.42
N ASP A 159 6.96 -12.77 -6.46
CA ASP A 159 6.58 -14.13 -6.83
C ASP A 159 6.16 -14.18 -8.31
N LEU A 160 7.11 -14.53 -9.18
CA LEU A 160 6.83 -14.63 -10.62
C LEU A 160 5.93 -15.81 -11.00
N ALA A 161 5.65 -16.74 -10.08
CA ALA A 161 4.73 -17.86 -10.34
C ALA A 161 3.30 -17.36 -10.52
N ILE A 162 2.93 -16.29 -9.77
CA ILE A 162 1.60 -15.69 -9.86
C ILE A 162 1.49 -14.63 -10.97
N TRP A 163 2.60 -14.23 -11.60
CA TRP A 163 2.54 -13.20 -12.64
C TRP A 163 1.99 -13.75 -13.96
N PRO A 164 1.14 -12.99 -14.69
CA PRO A 164 0.64 -13.42 -15.99
C PRO A 164 1.78 -13.72 -16.97
N LYS A 165 1.69 -14.88 -17.62
CA LYS A 165 2.62 -15.29 -18.69
C LYS A 165 2.13 -14.84 -20.06
N THR A 166 0.88 -14.45 -20.15
CA THR A 166 0.22 -13.90 -21.33
C THR A 166 -0.39 -12.55 -21.01
N PRO A 167 -0.06 -11.48 -21.76
CA PRO A 167 0.89 -11.47 -22.88
C PRO A 167 2.36 -11.64 -22.44
N ALA A 168 3.23 -12.08 -23.35
CA ALA A 168 4.64 -12.33 -23.05
C ALA A 168 5.38 -11.08 -22.54
N ASP A 169 4.92 -9.88 -22.94
CA ASP A 169 5.49 -8.60 -22.52
C ASP A 169 5.05 -8.14 -21.11
N TYR A 170 4.15 -8.87 -20.44
CA TYR A 170 3.66 -8.47 -19.10
C TYR A 170 4.81 -8.36 -18.10
N ILE A 171 5.63 -9.40 -17.98
CA ILE A 171 6.73 -9.45 -17.00
C ILE A 171 7.82 -8.40 -17.32
N PRO A 172 8.38 -8.31 -18.57
CA PRO A 172 9.41 -7.33 -18.86
C PRO A 172 8.91 -5.88 -18.76
N ALA A 173 7.74 -5.55 -19.31
CA ALA A 173 7.19 -4.20 -19.25
C ALA A 173 6.91 -3.76 -17.80
N THR A 174 6.23 -4.60 -17.00
CA THR A 174 5.92 -4.31 -15.60
C THR A 174 7.20 -4.18 -14.76
N SER A 175 8.21 -5.03 -14.99
CA SER A 175 9.47 -4.98 -14.25
C SER A 175 10.25 -3.69 -14.52
N GLU A 176 10.32 -3.26 -15.78
CA GLU A 176 10.99 -2.01 -16.14
C GLU A 176 10.22 -0.80 -15.63
N TYR A 177 8.89 -0.80 -15.77
CA TYR A 177 8.05 0.27 -15.23
C TYR A 177 8.18 0.41 -13.70
N ALA A 178 8.17 -0.69 -12.96
CA ALA A 178 8.36 -0.66 -11.52
C ALA A 178 9.71 -0.04 -11.12
N LYS A 179 10.79 -0.34 -11.86
CA LYS A 179 12.11 0.26 -11.66
C LYS A 179 12.07 1.77 -11.91
N GLN A 180 11.42 2.22 -12.99
CA GLN A 180 11.30 3.64 -13.30
C GLN A 180 10.46 4.39 -12.26
N ILE A 181 9.35 3.80 -11.80
CA ILE A 181 8.55 4.36 -10.69
C ILE A 181 9.36 4.42 -9.40
N ARG A 182 10.17 3.41 -9.10
CA ARG A 182 11.04 3.43 -7.92
C ARG A 182 12.01 4.62 -7.95
N ASN A 183 12.63 4.87 -9.11
CA ASN A 183 13.52 6.02 -9.30
C ASN A 183 12.77 7.35 -9.17
N LEU A 184 11.56 7.44 -9.73
CA LEU A 184 10.72 8.62 -9.61
C LEU A 184 10.33 8.89 -8.15
N ALA A 185 9.96 7.84 -7.40
CA ALA A 185 9.63 7.93 -5.98
C ALA A 185 10.79 8.50 -5.16
N THR A 186 12.04 8.07 -5.40
CA THR A 186 13.24 8.63 -4.73
C THR A 186 13.32 10.15 -4.90
N LYS A 187 13.15 10.65 -6.15
CA LYS A 187 13.18 12.09 -6.42
C LYS A 187 12.05 12.85 -5.70
N ILE A 188 10.87 12.28 -5.69
CA ILE A 188 9.72 12.87 -4.99
C ILE A 188 9.96 12.90 -3.47
N PHE A 189 10.44 11.81 -2.87
CA PHE A 189 10.79 11.78 -1.44
C PHE A 189 11.85 12.82 -1.10
N ALA A 190 12.84 13.03 -1.96
CA ALA A 190 13.87 14.05 -1.80
C ALA A 190 13.25 15.46 -1.72
N VAL A 191 12.40 15.80 -2.70
CA VAL A 191 11.71 17.11 -2.74
C VAL A 191 10.82 17.32 -1.53
N LEU A 192 10.05 16.29 -1.13
CA LEU A 192 9.17 16.34 0.04
C LEU A 192 9.98 16.46 1.35
N SER A 193 11.12 15.77 1.47
CA SER A 193 12.01 15.90 2.64
C SER A 193 12.53 17.35 2.79
N ILE A 194 13.06 17.92 1.72
CA ILE A 194 13.53 19.32 1.69
C ILE A 194 12.37 20.27 2.04
N GLY A 195 11.15 19.98 1.57
CA GLY A 195 9.95 20.77 1.87
C GLY A 195 9.55 20.80 3.35
N LEU A 196 9.98 19.81 4.12
CA LEU A 196 9.83 19.75 5.58
C LEU A 196 11.04 20.35 6.32
N GLY A 197 12.07 20.84 5.61
CA GLY A 197 13.33 21.30 6.21
C GLY A 197 14.24 20.16 6.66
N LEU A 198 14.04 18.96 6.11
CA LEU A 198 14.81 17.76 6.44
C LEU A 198 15.93 17.53 5.41
N GLU A 199 16.85 16.63 5.73
CA GLU A 199 17.81 16.09 4.76
C GLU A 199 17.11 15.40 3.59
N GLU A 200 17.68 15.51 2.39
CA GLU A 200 17.09 15.06 1.13
C GLU A 200 16.56 13.61 1.14
N GLY A 201 17.29 12.67 1.74
CA GLY A 201 16.89 11.25 1.80
C GLY A 201 16.04 10.87 3.02
N ARG A 202 15.62 11.83 3.87
CA ARG A 202 15.03 11.51 5.16
C ARG A 202 13.71 10.74 5.07
N LEU A 203 12.74 11.21 4.29
CA LEU A 203 11.46 10.52 4.15
C LEU A 203 11.62 9.13 3.53
N GLU A 204 12.48 8.98 2.52
CA GLU A 204 12.74 7.68 1.91
C GLU A 204 13.29 6.69 2.94
N LYS A 205 14.22 7.12 3.78
CA LYS A 205 14.79 6.29 4.85
C LYS A 205 13.73 5.85 5.86
N GLU A 206 12.83 6.75 6.25
CA GLU A 206 11.76 6.46 7.20
C GLU A 206 10.72 5.46 6.68
N VAL A 207 10.57 5.33 5.36
CA VAL A 207 9.64 4.37 4.74
C VAL A 207 10.31 3.06 4.32
N GLY A 208 11.57 2.82 4.71
CA GLY A 208 12.30 1.58 4.46
C GLY A 208 13.46 1.70 3.48
N GLY A 209 13.68 2.87 2.88
CA GLY A 209 14.81 3.13 2.00
C GLY A 209 14.78 2.34 0.69
N MET A 210 15.98 2.16 0.11
CA MET A 210 16.15 1.42 -1.16
C MET A 210 15.90 -0.08 -1.02
N GLU A 211 16.09 -0.64 0.16
CA GLU A 211 16.14 -2.08 0.38
C GLU A 211 14.78 -2.66 0.78
N ASP A 212 14.06 -1.98 1.66
CA ASP A 212 12.87 -2.51 2.30
C ASP A 212 11.54 -1.93 1.76
N LEU A 213 11.57 -0.77 1.07
CA LEU A 213 10.35 -0.19 0.47
C LEU A 213 9.78 -1.11 -0.59
N LEU A 214 8.53 -1.51 -0.44
CA LEU A 214 7.82 -2.37 -1.38
C LEU A 214 7.05 -1.54 -2.40
N LEU A 215 7.10 -1.94 -3.68
CA LEU A 215 6.15 -1.45 -4.68
C LEU A 215 5.17 -2.58 -5.00
N GLN A 216 3.90 -2.30 -4.78
CA GLN A 216 2.82 -3.22 -5.11
C GLN A 216 1.96 -2.61 -6.22
N MET A 217 1.70 -3.38 -7.27
CA MET A 217 0.86 -2.94 -8.39
C MET A 217 -0.52 -3.55 -8.27
N LYS A 218 -1.55 -2.71 -8.33
CA LYS A 218 -2.95 -3.09 -8.54
C LYS A 218 -3.41 -2.58 -9.89
N ILE A 219 -3.78 -3.49 -10.79
CA ILE A 219 -4.47 -3.14 -12.01
C ILE A 219 -5.95 -3.28 -11.71
N ASN A 220 -6.67 -2.16 -11.67
CA ASN A 220 -8.10 -2.13 -11.42
C ASN A 220 -8.82 -2.16 -12.76
N TYR A 221 -9.75 -3.07 -12.91
CA TYR A 221 -10.60 -3.23 -14.09
C TYR A 221 -12.06 -2.96 -13.71
N TYR A 222 -12.61 -1.88 -14.24
CA TYR A 222 -13.98 -1.47 -13.99
C TYR A 222 -14.81 -1.73 -15.26
N PRO A 223 -15.53 -2.85 -15.33
CA PRO A 223 -16.40 -3.13 -16.47
C PRO A 223 -17.55 -2.13 -16.55
N LYS A 224 -18.20 -2.06 -17.73
CA LYS A 224 -19.40 -1.25 -17.91
C LYS A 224 -20.44 -1.60 -16.86
N CYS A 225 -21.01 -0.59 -16.22
CA CYS A 225 -22.05 -0.75 -15.21
C CYS A 225 -23.39 -0.27 -15.76
N PRO A 226 -24.46 -1.08 -15.76
CA PRO A 226 -25.74 -0.66 -16.30
C PRO A 226 -26.40 0.47 -15.49
N GLN A 227 -26.08 0.58 -14.19
CA GLN A 227 -26.58 1.58 -13.25
C GLN A 227 -25.44 2.25 -12.49
N PRO A 228 -24.58 3.04 -13.18
CA PRO A 228 -23.38 3.62 -12.57
C PRO A 228 -23.68 4.62 -11.44
N GLU A 229 -24.90 5.18 -11.42
CA GLU A 229 -25.37 6.06 -10.36
C GLU A 229 -25.66 5.36 -9.02
N LEU A 230 -25.69 4.01 -9.01
CA LEU A 230 -25.97 3.21 -7.82
C LEU A 230 -24.75 2.45 -7.30
N ALA A 231 -23.61 2.48 -8.01
CA ALA A 231 -22.44 1.68 -7.71
C ALA A 231 -21.17 2.50 -7.62
N LEU A 232 -20.20 2.01 -6.84
CA LEU A 232 -18.83 2.49 -6.84
C LEU A 232 -17.90 1.41 -7.37
N GLY A 233 -16.89 1.82 -8.14
CA GLY A 233 -15.79 0.95 -8.53
C GLY A 233 -14.87 0.67 -7.33
N VAL A 234 -14.50 1.72 -6.59
CA VAL A 234 -13.81 1.63 -5.31
C VAL A 234 -14.44 2.63 -4.35
N GLU A 235 -14.72 2.20 -3.13
CA GLU A 235 -15.30 3.06 -2.09
C GLU A 235 -14.35 4.20 -1.68
N ALA A 236 -14.89 5.19 -0.97
CA ALA A 236 -14.13 6.33 -0.51
C ALA A 236 -13.07 5.90 0.53
N HIS A 237 -11.79 6.20 0.24
CA HIS A 237 -10.66 5.84 1.08
C HIS A 237 -9.50 6.84 0.93
N THR A 238 -8.53 6.75 1.81
CA THR A 238 -7.18 7.31 1.63
C THR A 238 -6.19 6.17 1.49
N ASP A 239 -5.09 6.39 0.77
CA ASP A 239 -4.06 5.38 0.56
C ASP A 239 -3.20 5.19 1.81
N VAL A 240 -3.02 3.97 2.28
CA VAL A 240 -2.14 3.68 3.44
C VAL A 240 -0.65 3.84 3.10
N SER A 241 -0.30 3.71 1.83
CA SER A 241 1.07 3.80 1.30
C SER A 241 1.75 5.13 1.62
N ALA A 242 3.04 5.25 1.29
CA ALA A 242 3.75 6.53 1.32
C ALA A 242 3.39 7.40 0.11
N LEU A 243 3.47 6.82 -1.08
CA LEU A 243 3.09 7.43 -2.35
C LEU A 243 2.32 6.40 -3.18
N THR A 244 1.38 6.88 -4.01
CA THR A 244 0.71 6.07 -5.03
C THR A 244 0.87 6.70 -6.40
N PHE A 245 1.25 5.92 -7.40
CA PHE A 245 1.40 6.35 -8.80
C PHE A 245 0.40 5.63 -9.67
N ILE A 246 -0.46 6.37 -10.39
CA ILE A 246 -1.60 5.80 -11.12
C ILE A 246 -1.51 6.18 -12.60
N LEU A 247 -1.49 5.17 -13.48
CA LEU A 247 -1.81 5.32 -14.89
C LEU A 247 -3.30 5.03 -15.12
N HIS A 248 -3.85 5.56 -16.22
CA HIS A 248 -5.24 5.33 -16.62
C HIS A 248 -5.37 5.16 -18.13
N ASN A 249 -6.45 4.54 -18.57
CA ASN A 249 -6.78 4.33 -19.99
C ASN A 249 -7.60 5.50 -20.60
N MET A 250 -7.41 6.71 -20.12
CA MET A 250 -8.11 7.92 -20.58
C MET A 250 -9.66 7.86 -20.43
N VAL A 251 -10.15 6.97 -19.56
CA VAL A 251 -11.55 6.97 -19.12
C VAL A 251 -11.61 7.60 -17.74
N PRO A 252 -12.30 8.73 -17.55
CA PRO A 252 -12.43 9.38 -16.25
C PRO A 252 -13.15 8.50 -15.25
N GLY A 253 -12.96 8.77 -13.95
CA GLY A 253 -13.59 7.99 -12.90
C GLY A 253 -12.85 8.02 -11.57
N LEU A 254 -11.79 8.83 -11.43
CA LEU A 254 -11.20 9.17 -10.15
C LEU A 254 -11.89 10.42 -9.61
N GLN A 255 -12.50 10.32 -8.42
CA GLN A 255 -13.05 11.46 -7.69
C GLN A 255 -12.27 11.68 -6.40
N LEU A 256 -12.05 12.95 -6.08
CA LEU A 256 -11.30 13.44 -4.93
C LEU A 256 -12.22 14.30 -4.06
N PHE A 257 -12.15 14.13 -2.74
CA PHE A 257 -12.93 14.95 -1.83
C PHE A 257 -12.13 16.20 -1.43
N TYR A 258 -12.40 17.29 -2.11
CA TYR A 258 -11.68 18.55 -1.96
C TYR A 258 -12.64 19.67 -1.53
N GLU A 259 -12.30 20.41 -0.45
CA GLU A 259 -13.11 21.50 0.12
C GLU A 259 -14.59 21.14 0.31
N GLY A 260 -14.85 19.92 0.83
CA GLY A 260 -16.20 19.46 1.16
C GLY A 260 -17.01 18.99 -0.06
N LYS A 261 -16.40 18.82 -1.23
CA LYS A 261 -17.05 18.38 -2.48
C LYS A 261 -16.27 17.30 -3.19
N TRP A 262 -16.97 16.43 -3.91
CA TRP A 262 -16.35 15.48 -4.83
C TRP A 262 -15.98 16.20 -6.13
N VAL A 263 -14.71 16.15 -6.50
CA VAL A 263 -14.14 16.71 -7.73
C VAL A 263 -13.65 15.56 -8.59
N THR A 264 -14.08 15.50 -9.85
CA THR A 264 -13.56 14.48 -10.79
C THR A 264 -12.22 14.91 -11.36
N ALA A 265 -11.21 14.08 -11.20
CA ALA A 265 -9.89 14.30 -11.80
C ALA A 265 -10.00 14.16 -13.34
N LYS A 266 -9.54 15.17 -14.08
CA LYS A 266 -9.44 15.09 -15.55
C LYS A 266 -8.39 14.07 -15.96
N CYS A 267 -8.59 13.45 -17.11
CA CYS A 267 -7.58 12.62 -17.72
C CYS A 267 -6.57 13.51 -18.49
N VAL A 268 -5.37 13.65 -17.97
CA VAL A 268 -4.28 14.38 -18.64
C VAL A 268 -3.44 13.39 -19.45
N PRO A 269 -3.30 13.58 -20.78
CA PRO A 269 -2.49 12.71 -21.61
C PRO A 269 -1.04 12.64 -21.10
N ASN A 270 -0.44 11.45 -21.17
CA ASN A 270 0.96 11.21 -20.80
C ASN A 270 1.32 11.69 -19.39
N SER A 271 0.36 11.70 -18.47
CA SER A 271 0.61 11.98 -17.08
C SER A 271 0.51 10.72 -16.22
N ILE A 272 1.19 10.76 -15.08
CA ILE A 272 1.00 9.87 -13.96
C ILE A 272 0.30 10.67 -12.86
N ILE A 273 -0.83 10.17 -12.34
CA ILE A 273 -1.45 10.77 -11.16
C ILE A 273 -0.68 10.25 -9.95
N MET A 274 -0.21 11.15 -9.10
CA MET A 274 0.46 10.80 -7.86
C MET A 274 -0.37 11.25 -6.66
N HIS A 275 -0.55 10.35 -5.69
CA HIS A 275 -1.16 10.66 -4.39
C HIS A 275 -0.09 10.61 -3.30
N ILE A 276 -0.18 11.55 -2.38
CA ILE A 276 0.43 11.44 -1.05
C ILE A 276 -0.43 10.48 -0.24
N GLY A 277 0.18 9.48 0.38
CA GLY A 277 -0.55 8.54 1.24
C GLY A 277 -0.43 8.87 2.72
N ASP A 278 -1.21 8.14 3.54
CA ASP A 278 -1.30 8.31 5.00
C ASP A 278 0.07 8.24 5.69
N THR A 279 0.97 7.38 5.18
CA THR A 279 2.33 7.26 5.71
C THR A 279 3.06 8.60 5.70
N ILE A 280 3.04 9.33 4.58
CA ILE A 280 3.69 10.65 4.48
C ILE A 280 2.91 11.71 5.25
N GLU A 281 1.57 11.65 5.28
CA GLU A 281 0.76 12.55 6.11
C GLU A 281 1.14 12.40 7.59
N ILE A 282 1.25 11.18 8.10
CA ILE A 282 1.64 10.91 9.49
C ILE A 282 3.07 11.41 9.75
N LEU A 283 4.04 11.04 8.92
CA LEU A 283 5.44 11.43 9.08
C LEU A 283 5.62 12.96 9.03
N SER A 284 4.84 13.66 8.22
CA SER A 284 4.87 15.13 8.10
C SER A 284 4.01 15.87 9.13
N ASN A 285 3.43 15.17 10.12
CA ASN A 285 2.50 15.72 11.10
C ASN A 285 1.31 16.45 10.46
N GLY A 286 0.76 15.92 9.35
CA GLY A 286 -0.38 16.48 8.63
C GLY A 286 -0.03 17.64 7.68
N LYS A 287 1.26 18.00 7.52
CA LYS A 287 1.66 19.06 6.59
C LYS A 287 1.39 18.70 5.12
N TYR A 288 1.67 17.45 4.74
CA TYR A 288 1.28 16.89 3.46
C TYR A 288 0.01 16.08 3.64
N LYS A 289 -0.94 16.23 2.71
CA LYS A 289 -2.28 15.66 2.87
C LYS A 289 -2.40 14.30 2.18
N SER A 290 -3.06 13.36 2.83
CA SER A 290 -3.59 12.14 2.20
C SER A 290 -5.04 12.39 1.83
N ILE A 291 -5.34 12.54 0.53
CA ILE A 291 -6.66 12.95 0.07
C ILE A 291 -7.64 11.79 0.01
N LEU A 292 -8.85 11.99 0.56
CA LEU A 292 -9.96 11.05 0.41
C LEU A 292 -10.37 11.00 -1.06
N HIS A 293 -10.44 9.78 -1.62
CA HIS A 293 -10.79 9.59 -3.02
C HIS A 293 -11.58 8.31 -3.25
N ARG A 294 -12.23 8.20 -4.40
CA ARG A 294 -13.03 7.03 -4.79
C ARG A 294 -12.96 6.78 -6.29
N GLY A 295 -13.26 5.53 -6.68
CA GLY A 295 -13.43 5.13 -8.07
C GLY A 295 -14.90 5.08 -8.46
N VAL A 296 -15.29 5.75 -9.53
CA VAL A 296 -16.65 5.68 -10.09
C VAL A 296 -16.64 4.92 -11.41
N VAL A 297 -17.76 4.32 -11.74
CA VAL A 297 -17.94 3.44 -12.89
C VAL A 297 -18.72 4.11 -14.02
N ASN A 298 -18.66 3.54 -15.22
CA ASN A 298 -19.18 4.11 -16.44
C ASN A 298 -20.13 3.12 -17.12
N LYS A 299 -21.20 3.63 -17.73
CA LYS A 299 -22.16 2.82 -18.46
C LYS A 299 -21.64 2.35 -19.81
N GLU A 300 -20.85 3.19 -20.49
CA GLU A 300 -20.51 3.01 -21.91
C GLU A 300 -19.08 2.49 -22.11
N LYS A 301 -18.17 2.79 -21.18
CA LYS A 301 -16.74 2.51 -21.33
C LYS A 301 -16.21 1.67 -20.17
N VAL A 302 -15.31 0.76 -20.49
CA VAL A 302 -14.45 0.09 -19.49
C VAL A 302 -13.39 1.06 -19.03
N ARG A 303 -13.26 1.26 -17.73
CA ARG A 303 -12.14 2.00 -17.14
C ARG A 303 -11.08 1.01 -16.64
N ILE A 304 -9.82 1.32 -16.88
CA ILE A 304 -8.70 0.57 -16.32
C ILE A 304 -7.72 1.56 -15.71
N SER A 305 -7.19 1.26 -14.51
CA SER A 305 -6.10 2.01 -13.89
C SER A 305 -5.03 1.08 -13.34
N TRP A 306 -3.79 1.51 -13.41
CA TRP A 306 -2.61 0.81 -12.90
C TRP A 306 -2.04 1.62 -11.75
N ALA A 307 -2.31 1.21 -10.53
CA ALA A 307 -1.82 1.87 -9.33
C ALA A 307 -0.58 1.15 -8.80
N ILE A 308 0.52 1.87 -8.58
CA ILE A 308 1.68 1.39 -7.83
C ILE A 308 1.72 2.08 -6.48
N PHE A 309 1.61 1.28 -5.42
CA PHE A 309 1.70 1.72 -4.03
C PHE A 309 3.13 1.54 -3.53
N CYS A 310 3.73 2.62 -3.00
CA CYS A 310 5.00 2.58 -2.30
C CYS A 310 4.74 2.33 -0.81
N GLU A 311 4.90 1.08 -0.38
CA GLU A 311 4.53 0.66 0.98
C GLU A 311 5.76 0.41 1.85
N PRO A 312 5.79 0.96 3.08
CA PRO A 312 6.77 0.56 4.08
C PRO A 312 6.69 -0.93 4.40
N PRO A 313 7.78 -1.58 4.84
CA PRO A 313 7.74 -2.94 5.34
C PRO A 313 6.87 -3.02 6.60
N LYS A 314 5.92 -3.98 6.61
CA LYS A 314 4.80 -4.04 7.56
C LYS A 314 5.22 -3.96 9.02
N GLU A 315 6.22 -4.76 9.42
CA GLU A 315 6.58 -4.97 10.83
C GLU A 315 7.78 -4.12 11.30
N LYS A 316 8.51 -3.50 10.36
CA LYS A 316 9.77 -2.80 10.68
C LYS A 316 9.59 -1.32 10.97
N ILE A 317 8.53 -0.71 10.46
CA ILE A 317 8.36 0.75 10.46
C ILE A 317 7.30 1.17 11.47
N MET A 318 7.71 2.07 12.36
CA MET A 318 6.82 2.77 13.28
C MET A 318 6.41 4.11 12.67
N LEU A 319 5.15 4.24 12.32
CA LEU A 319 4.56 5.48 11.82
C LEU A 319 4.25 6.40 13.01
N LYS A 320 4.88 7.55 13.03
CA LYS A 320 4.62 8.67 13.96
C LYS A 320 5.15 9.95 13.32
N PRO A 321 4.68 11.13 13.72
CA PRO A 321 5.28 12.38 13.28
C PRO A 321 6.78 12.41 13.54
N LEU A 322 7.55 12.90 12.54
CA LEU A 322 8.99 13.10 12.70
C LEU A 322 9.22 14.19 13.77
N PRO A 323 10.22 14.03 14.65
CA PRO A 323 10.49 15.00 15.71
C PRO A 323 10.62 16.43 15.19
N GLU A 324 11.19 16.59 14.01
CA GLU A 324 11.43 17.89 13.36
C GLU A 324 10.13 18.55 12.87
N THR A 325 9.03 17.80 12.74
CA THR A 325 7.72 18.31 12.31
C THR A 325 6.78 18.62 13.48
N VAL A 326 7.24 18.35 14.71
CA VAL A 326 6.48 18.58 15.95
C VAL A 326 7.07 19.76 16.69
N THR A 327 6.26 20.74 17.05
CA THR A 327 6.65 21.93 17.82
C THR A 327 5.63 22.21 18.91
N GLU A 328 5.91 23.16 19.80
CA GLU A 328 4.90 23.62 20.78
C GLU A 328 3.64 24.21 20.11
N ALA A 329 3.82 24.87 18.96
CA ALA A 329 2.72 25.45 18.18
C ALA A 329 1.97 24.39 17.34
N GLU A 330 2.67 23.32 16.94
CA GLU A 330 2.16 22.21 16.13
C GLU A 330 2.47 20.89 16.85
N PRO A 331 1.70 20.53 17.90
CA PRO A 331 1.91 19.28 18.64
C PRO A 331 1.63 18.05 17.76
N SER A 332 2.10 16.89 18.20
CA SER A 332 1.87 15.63 17.50
C SER A 332 0.37 15.38 17.27
N GLN A 333 -0.02 15.20 16.01
CA GLN A 333 -1.40 14.95 15.60
C GLN A 333 -1.75 13.47 15.47
N PHE A 334 -0.75 12.60 15.41
CA PHE A 334 -0.93 11.18 15.15
C PHE A 334 -0.27 10.34 16.24
N PRO A 335 -0.99 9.36 16.83
CA PRO A 335 -0.39 8.42 17.76
C PRO A 335 0.56 7.45 17.03
N PRO A 336 1.65 7.01 17.70
CA PRO A 336 2.55 6.01 17.13
C PRO A 336 1.82 4.68 16.87
N ARG A 337 2.08 4.08 15.70
CA ARG A 337 1.57 2.74 15.34
C ARG A 337 2.48 2.10 14.29
N THR A 338 2.56 0.78 14.24
CA THR A 338 3.28 0.13 13.13
C THR A 338 2.50 0.30 11.83
N PHE A 339 3.19 0.17 10.68
CA PHE A 339 2.49 0.21 9.38
C PHE A 339 1.45 -0.92 9.28
N ALA A 340 1.74 -2.11 9.82
CA ALA A 340 0.76 -3.19 9.90
C ALA A 340 -0.49 -2.84 10.71
N GLN A 341 -0.31 -2.20 11.87
CA GLN A 341 -1.44 -1.71 12.69
C GLN A 341 -2.25 -0.64 11.94
N HIS A 342 -1.58 0.25 11.21
CA HIS A 342 -2.28 1.26 10.41
C HIS A 342 -3.10 0.63 9.29
N MET A 343 -2.53 -0.35 8.56
CA MET A 343 -3.27 -1.12 7.55
C MET A 343 -4.47 -1.84 8.15
N ALA A 344 -4.29 -2.54 9.28
CA ALA A 344 -5.38 -3.25 9.94
C ALA A 344 -6.52 -2.30 10.35
N HIS A 345 -6.19 -1.15 10.92
CA HIS A 345 -7.18 -0.13 11.27
C HIS A 345 -7.98 0.37 10.05
N LYS A 346 -7.33 0.55 8.89
CA LYS A 346 -7.98 0.99 7.65
C LYS A 346 -8.82 -0.08 6.98
N LEU A 347 -8.36 -1.33 6.97
CA LEU A 347 -9.02 -2.45 6.30
C LEU A 347 -10.17 -3.04 7.12
N PHE A 348 -10.08 -2.95 8.45
CA PHE A 348 -11.05 -3.54 9.37
C PHE A 348 -11.78 -2.47 10.19
N LYS A 349 -12.04 -1.29 9.60
CA LYS A 349 -12.82 -0.24 10.28
C LYS A 349 -13.98 -0.87 11.04
N LYS A 350 -13.81 -0.99 12.36
CA LYS A 350 -14.93 -1.12 13.30
C LYS A 350 -15.51 0.28 13.49
N ASP A 351 -16.83 0.34 13.65
CA ASP A 351 -17.63 1.57 13.76
C ASP A 351 -16.94 2.71 14.53
N ASP A 352 -17.21 3.96 14.14
CA ASP A 352 -16.65 5.22 14.71
C ASP A 352 -16.70 5.33 16.26
N ASN A 353 -17.45 4.47 16.93
CA ASN A 353 -17.48 4.36 18.38
C ASN A 353 -16.19 3.79 19.00
N ASP A 354 -15.41 2.98 18.26
CA ASP A 354 -14.15 2.43 18.74
C ASP A 354 -13.00 3.45 18.63
N ALA A 355 -13.02 4.34 17.63
CA ALA A 355 -12.05 5.43 17.49
C ALA A 355 -12.15 6.44 18.67
N ALA A 356 -13.38 6.69 19.14
CA ALA A 356 -13.62 7.54 20.32
C ALA A 356 -13.22 6.85 21.64
N ALA A 357 -13.28 5.52 21.70
CA ALA A 357 -12.82 4.73 22.83
C ALA A 357 -11.29 4.66 22.89
N GLU A 358 -10.62 4.48 21.74
CA GLU A 358 -9.15 4.51 21.66
C GLU A 358 -8.58 5.87 22.02
N GLN A 359 -9.18 6.98 21.58
CA GLN A 359 -8.77 8.33 22.01
C GLN A 359 -8.93 8.56 23.53
N LYS A 360 -9.89 7.89 24.18
CA LYS A 360 -10.04 7.96 25.64
C LYS A 360 -9.02 7.12 26.37
N VAL A 361 -8.61 5.98 25.81
CA VAL A 361 -7.56 5.13 26.39
C VAL A 361 -6.21 5.84 26.28
N PHE A 362 -5.85 6.42 25.12
CA PHE A 362 -4.60 7.17 24.96
C PHE A 362 -4.49 8.40 25.88
N LYS A 363 -5.60 9.13 26.12
CA LYS A 363 -5.60 10.24 27.11
C LYS A 363 -5.43 9.77 28.54
N LYS A 364 -5.70 8.52 28.83
CA LYS A 364 -5.53 7.93 30.18
C LYS A 364 -4.10 7.41 30.35
N ASP A 365 -3.50 6.84 29.32
CA ASP A 365 -2.13 6.32 29.35
C ASP A 365 -1.09 7.44 29.41
N ASP A 366 -1.35 8.62 28.80
CA ASP A 366 -0.50 9.81 28.96
C ASP A 366 -0.46 10.37 30.41
N GLN A 367 -1.53 10.15 31.18
CA GLN A 367 -1.54 10.52 32.60
C GLN A 367 -0.84 9.49 33.49
N ASP A 368 -0.84 8.20 33.09
CA ASP A 368 -0.18 7.13 33.83
C ASP A 368 1.29 6.96 33.45
N SER A 369 1.71 7.33 32.23
CA SER A 369 3.12 7.24 31.80
C SER A 369 4.05 8.25 32.51
N ALA A 370 3.50 9.36 33.00
CA ALA A 370 4.25 10.28 33.86
C ALA A 370 4.59 9.68 35.25
N ALA A 371 3.88 8.63 35.66
CA ALA A 371 4.10 7.93 36.93
C ALA A 371 5.04 6.71 36.80
N VAL A 372 5.21 6.15 35.60
CA VAL A 372 5.95 4.89 35.35
C VAL A 372 7.41 5.12 34.94
N HIS A 373 7.83 6.33 34.61
CA HIS A 373 9.24 6.63 34.26
C HIS A 373 10.24 6.51 35.43
N LYS A 374 9.82 5.95 36.59
CA LYS A 374 10.72 5.67 37.73
C LYS A 374 10.91 4.18 38.06
N ALA A 375 10.34 3.25 37.31
CA ALA A 375 10.52 1.82 37.58
C ALA A 375 10.35 1.00 36.29
N SER A 376 11.39 0.79 35.55
CA SER A 376 11.79 -0.49 34.94
C SER A 376 12.72 -0.32 33.74
N GLU A 377 14.01 -0.27 34.02
CA GLU A 377 14.99 -0.95 33.18
C GLU A 377 14.85 -2.44 33.51
N LYS A 378 14.10 -3.20 32.76
CA LYS A 378 14.16 -4.66 32.55
C LYS A 378 12.84 -5.15 31.94
N ASP A 379 12.91 -5.50 30.69
CA ASP A 379 12.24 -6.54 29.93
C ASP A 379 11.70 -6.07 28.56
N ASP A 380 12.64 -6.03 27.60
CA ASP A 380 12.27 -6.06 26.18
C ASP A 380 11.95 -7.50 25.77
N ARG A 381 10.68 -7.84 25.75
CA ARG A 381 10.14 -8.95 24.93
C ARG A 381 8.71 -8.63 24.52
N VAL A 382 8.57 -8.15 23.31
CA VAL A 382 7.26 -7.97 22.68
C VAL A 382 6.77 -9.32 22.18
N ILE A 383 5.68 -9.80 22.74
CA ILE A 383 4.94 -10.96 22.24
C ILE A 383 4.01 -10.46 21.14
N VAL A 384 4.26 -10.89 19.90
CA VAL A 384 3.33 -10.71 18.78
C VAL A 384 2.18 -11.70 18.98
N ALA A 385 1.01 -11.20 19.32
CA ALA A 385 -0.22 -11.98 19.30
C ALA A 385 -0.86 -11.84 17.91
N GLU A 386 -0.78 -12.88 17.09
CA GLU A 386 -1.61 -13.00 15.90
C GLU A 386 -3.07 -13.18 16.33
N HIS A 387 -3.90 -12.15 16.12
CA HIS A 387 -5.35 -12.24 16.27
C HIS A 387 -5.95 -12.72 14.96
N ILE A 388 -6.22 -14.03 14.89
CA ILE A 388 -7.19 -14.57 13.95
C ILE A 388 -8.56 -14.30 14.56
N VAL A 389 -9.31 -13.35 14.04
CA VAL A 389 -10.70 -13.09 14.43
C VAL A 389 -11.58 -14.07 13.67
N LEU A 390 -12.00 -15.13 14.36
CA LEU A 390 -13.14 -15.95 13.94
C LEU A 390 -14.43 -15.28 14.43
N LYS A 391 -15.37 -15.08 13.52
CA LYS A 391 -16.74 -14.67 13.88
C LYS A 391 -17.39 -15.74 14.72
N GLU A 392 -17.89 -15.37 15.89
CA GLU A 392 -18.77 -16.21 16.71
C GLU A 392 -20.12 -16.40 16.03
N ASP A 393 -20.36 -17.61 15.52
CA ASP A 393 -21.68 -18.18 15.51
C ASP A 393 -21.82 -19.08 16.76
N LYS A 394 -22.79 -18.74 17.59
CA LYS A 394 -23.09 -19.45 18.84
C LYS A 394 -23.56 -20.87 18.54
N GLN A 395 -22.65 -21.84 18.60
CA GLN A 395 -22.89 -23.25 18.97
C GLN A 395 -21.58 -24.05 18.80
N ASP A 396 -20.99 -24.40 19.92
CA ASP A 396 -20.08 -25.53 20.24
C ASP A 396 -18.86 -25.13 21.07
N SER A 397 -19.10 -24.92 22.36
CA SER A 397 -18.06 -24.59 23.35
C SER A 397 -17.13 -25.75 23.76
N ALA A 398 -17.33 -26.96 23.23
CA ALA A 398 -16.58 -28.17 23.65
C ALA A 398 -15.38 -28.49 22.75
N VAL A 399 -15.34 -27.97 21.49
CA VAL A 399 -14.25 -28.25 20.54
C VAL A 399 -13.14 -27.18 20.70
N GLU A 400 -13.51 -25.94 21.02
CA GLU A 400 -12.55 -24.84 21.20
C GLU A 400 -11.67 -25.01 22.45
N GLN A 401 -12.21 -25.57 23.54
CA GLN A 401 -11.39 -25.80 24.75
C GLN A 401 -10.31 -26.89 24.55
N LYS A 402 -10.47 -27.81 23.59
CA LYS A 402 -9.44 -28.80 23.26
C LYS A 402 -8.35 -28.25 22.36
N ALA A 403 -8.68 -27.31 21.44
CA ALA A 403 -7.70 -26.64 20.59
C ALA A 403 -6.81 -25.69 21.41
N PHE A 404 -7.39 -24.92 22.34
CA PHE A 404 -6.64 -24.04 23.22
C PHE A 404 -5.65 -24.76 24.13
N LYS A 405 -6.05 -25.92 24.70
CA LYS A 405 -5.14 -26.73 25.55
C LYS A 405 -3.97 -27.35 24.77
N LYS A 406 -4.13 -27.59 23.46
CA LYS A 406 -3.06 -28.14 22.62
C LYS A 406 -2.03 -27.08 22.25
N VAL A 407 -2.48 -25.85 21.94
CA VAL A 407 -1.60 -24.71 21.63
C VAL A 407 -0.74 -24.34 22.85
N ASP A 408 -1.31 -24.32 24.05
CA ASP A 408 -0.54 -24.06 25.28
C ASP A 408 0.52 -25.14 25.57
N GLN A 409 0.24 -26.39 25.23
CA GLN A 409 1.21 -27.49 25.42
C GLN A 409 2.38 -27.42 24.43
N ASP A 410 2.10 -27.04 23.17
CA ASP A 410 3.13 -26.90 22.13
C ASP A 410 4.05 -25.69 22.42
N VAL A 411 3.50 -24.55 22.87
CA VAL A 411 4.27 -23.36 23.27
C VAL A 411 5.15 -23.64 24.52
N VAL A 412 4.68 -24.48 25.45
CA VAL A 412 5.48 -24.89 26.63
C VAL A 412 6.62 -25.83 26.23
N ALA A 413 6.42 -26.68 25.22
CA ALA A 413 7.46 -27.58 24.71
C ALA A 413 8.57 -26.81 23.98
N GLU A 414 8.22 -25.84 23.11
CA GLU A 414 9.21 -24.98 22.44
C GLU A 414 10.01 -24.12 23.43
N ARG A 415 9.37 -23.61 24.48
CA ARG A 415 10.10 -22.89 25.55
C ARG A 415 11.09 -23.74 26.33
N LYS A 416 10.87 -25.05 26.39
CA LYS A 416 11.82 -25.96 27.05
C LYS A 416 13.05 -26.21 26.17
N VAL A 417 12.85 -26.41 24.87
CA VAL A 417 13.92 -26.60 23.89
C VAL A 417 14.81 -25.35 23.82
N LEU A 418 14.23 -24.16 23.72
CA LEU A 418 15.00 -22.91 23.68
C LEU A 418 15.82 -22.64 24.96
N LYS A 419 15.34 -23.11 26.13
CA LYS A 419 16.11 -22.98 27.38
C LYS A 419 17.24 -23.98 27.50
N GLU A 420 17.12 -25.16 26.90
CA GLU A 420 18.20 -26.15 26.83
C GLU A 420 19.30 -25.70 25.86
N ASP A 421 18.94 -25.10 24.72
CA ASP A 421 19.89 -24.52 23.76
C ASP A 421 20.66 -23.31 24.34
N GLU A 422 20.02 -22.45 25.17
CA GLU A 422 20.71 -21.35 25.85
C GLU A 422 21.67 -21.83 26.97
N GLN A 423 21.40 -22.96 27.59
CA GLN A 423 22.31 -23.54 28.59
C GLN A 423 23.53 -24.16 27.92
N ASP A 424 23.39 -24.81 26.77
CA ASP A 424 24.50 -25.36 26.01
C ASP A 424 25.37 -24.27 25.37
N ALA A 425 24.76 -23.21 24.79
CA ALA A 425 25.52 -22.07 24.30
C ALA A 425 26.32 -21.32 25.40
N GLY A 426 25.79 -21.27 26.63
CA GLY A 426 26.47 -20.71 27.79
C GLY A 426 27.66 -21.55 28.27
N ALA A 427 27.62 -22.86 28.06
CA ALA A 427 28.71 -23.77 28.42
C ALA A 427 29.88 -23.70 27.43
N GLU A 428 29.59 -23.59 26.11
CA GLU A 428 30.64 -23.39 25.08
C GLU A 428 31.38 -22.04 25.25
N LEU A 429 30.69 -20.96 25.60
CA LEU A 429 31.34 -19.66 25.83
C LEU A 429 32.28 -19.68 27.06
N LYS A 430 32.07 -20.54 28.03
CA LYS A 430 32.92 -20.69 29.19
C LYS A 430 34.19 -21.52 28.90
N VAL A 431 34.15 -22.42 27.93
CA VAL A 431 35.31 -23.22 27.52
C VAL A 431 36.28 -22.38 26.67
N PHE A 432 35.79 -21.49 25.83
CA PHE A 432 36.61 -20.62 24.98
C PHE A 432 37.34 -19.48 25.73
N LYS A 433 36.96 -19.15 26.94
CA LYS A 433 37.61 -18.09 27.73
C LYS A 433 38.80 -18.56 28.59
N LYS A 434 39.22 -19.81 28.49
CA LYS A 434 40.25 -20.37 29.36
C LYS A 434 41.60 -20.64 28.67
N ASP A 435 41.69 -20.50 27.32
CA ASP A 435 42.91 -20.90 26.59
C ASP A 435 43.61 -19.84 25.75
N ASP A 436 43.34 -18.54 25.92
CA ASP A 436 44.09 -17.48 25.24
C ASP A 436 44.91 -16.61 26.21
N GLN A 437 46.00 -17.18 26.67
CA GLN A 437 47.25 -16.46 26.97
C GLN A 437 48.39 -17.19 26.25
N ASP A 438 49.13 -16.42 25.47
CA ASP A 438 50.30 -16.72 24.65
C ASP A 438 50.06 -17.20 23.21
N VAL A 439 50.27 -16.30 22.25
CA VAL A 439 51.34 -16.30 21.26
C VAL A 439 51.29 -15.06 20.36
N VAL A 440 52.45 -14.46 20.29
CA VAL A 440 52.84 -13.26 19.52
C VAL A 440 53.20 -13.64 18.08
N THR A 441 52.84 -12.73 17.13
CA THR A 441 53.45 -12.45 15.82
C THR A 441 53.65 -13.54 14.76
N GLU A 442 53.12 -13.29 13.57
CA GLU A 442 53.92 -13.04 12.35
C GLU A 442 53.09 -12.61 11.14
N HIS A 443 53.50 -11.50 10.54
CA HIS A 443 53.10 -11.05 9.21
C HIS A 443 53.63 -11.99 8.13
N LYS A 444 52.80 -12.33 7.14
CA LYS A 444 53.29 -12.71 5.80
C LYS A 444 52.40 -12.19 4.70
N VAL A 445 52.96 -11.27 3.99
CA VAL A 445 52.58 -10.76 2.67
C VAL A 445 52.68 -11.89 1.65
N LEU A 446 51.70 -12.06 0.80
CA LEU A 446 51.85 -12.72 -0.51
C LEU A 446 51.21 -11.90 -1.59
N LYS A 447 52.07 -11.54 -2.55
CA LYS A 447 51.85 -10.85 -3.80
C LYS A 447 51.33 -11.80 -4.86
N ASP A 448 50.57 -11.20 -5.80
CA ASP A 448 50.52 -11.43 -7.26
C ASP A 448 50.36 -12.84 -7.84
N VAL A 449 49.28 -13.07 -8.57
CA VAL A 449 49.28 -13.86 -9.83
C VAL A 449 48.21 -13.29 -10.82
N PRO A 450 48.48 -13.25 -12.11
CA PRO A 450 47.88 -12.35 -13.06
C PRO A 450 46.69 -12.94 -13.89
N ALA A 451 46.01 -12.03 -14.60
CA ALA A 451 44.99 -12.26 -15.60
C ALA A 451 45.36 -13.29 -16.69
N LYS A 452 44.38 -14.08 -17.09
CA LYS A 452 44.33 -14.68 -18.46
C LYS A 452 42.96 -14.46 -19.06
N GLU A 453 43.00 -13.78 -20.19
CA GLU A 453 41.98 -13.72 -21.24
C GLU A 453 41.59 -15.11 -21.72
N PHE A 454 40.32 -15.34 -22.04
CA PHE A 454 39.91 -16.18 -23.16
C PHE A 454 38.55 -15.71 -23.66
N GLU A 455 38.47 -15.50 -24.94
CA GLU A 455 37.46 -15.30 -25.98
C GLU A 455 35.98 -15.33 -25.59
#